data_b2ec1855d4c1d19056a8f329427dcb5b
#
_entry.id   b2ec1855d4c1d19056a8f329427dcb5b
#
_cell.length_a   1.000
_cell.length_b   1.000
_cell.length_c   1.000
_cell.angle_alpha   90.00
_cell.angle_beta   90.00
_cell.angle_gamma   90.00
#
_symmetry.space_group_name_H-M   'P 1'
#
loop_
_entity.id
_entity.type
_entity.pdbx_description
1 polymer ?
#
loop_
_entity_poly.entity_id
_entity_poly.type
_entity_poly.pdbx_seq_one_letter_code
_entity_poly.pdbx_strand_id
1 'polypeptide(L)'
;DFTVASKRLKKFVDRAKVYFKAAKVGNILVALTGDLLNSDRRLDELLSESTNRSKATFLAVSLLEQTIIDLAKDFKITMVNVTGNESRIQEHIGWSEILATDNYDYTIYNILKFIFRKTPINFIEGNPIEQTVEVNNQNVLFLHGNQLKAKMEQAVQKIKGKYIARKTSVDFIISGHKHSARIGDTYARGSSLVGANGYSDSALQLESRASQNIHIFYGDGNRDSIKIDLQNTNGIKGYDINKELEAYNAKSANKAKKKTTVVKVVI
;
A
#
# COMPACT_ATOMS: atom_id res chain seq x y z
N ASP A 1 2.94 14.99 -2.66
CA ASP A 1 4.19 15.36 -2.00
C ASP A 1 4.63 14.23 -1.07
N PHE A 2 5.83 13.72 -1.26
CA PHE A 2 6.42 12.62 -0.50
C PHE A 2 6.56 12.94 0.99
N THR A 3 6.81 14.19 1.35
CA THR A 3 6.90 14.63 2.75
C THR A 3 5.57 14.46 3.48
N VAL A 4 4.47 14.78 2.82
CA VAL A 4 3.12 14.59 3.37
C VAL A 4 2.81 13.09 3.49
N ALA A 5 3.15 12.29 2.49
CA ALA A 5 2.98 10.84 2.54
C ALA A 5 3.75 10.22 3.72
N SER A 6 5.01 10.62 3.92
CA SER A 6 5.85 10.20 5.04
C SER A 6 5.20 10.52 6.40
N LYS A 7 4.70 11.76 6.57
CA LYS A 7 4.01 12.17 7.80
C LYS A 7 2.73 11.38 8.05
N ARG A 8 1.93 11.13 6.99
CA ARG A 8 0.69 10.37 7.08
C ARG A 8 0.96 8.92 7.44
N LEU A 9 1.97 8.31 6.83
CA LEU A 9 2.34 6.94 7.12
C LEU A 9 2.84 6.79 8.56
N LYS A 10 3.68 7.72 9.04
CA LYS A 10 4.10 7.75 10.45
C LYS A 10 2.92 7.92 11.40
N LYS A 11 2.01 8.86 11.12
CA LYS A 11 0.78 9.04 11.91
C LYS A 11 -0.07 7.77 11.93
N PHE A 12 -0.20 7.10 10.79
CA PHE A 12 -0.94 5.83 10.73
C PHE A 12 -0.35 4.78 11.66
N VAL A 13 0.98 4.57 11.56
CA VAL A 13 1.70 3.61 12.41
C VAL A 13 1.52 3.94 13.89
N ASP A 14 1.71 5.19 14.28
CA ASP A 14 1.59 5.60 15.69
C ASP A 14 0.17 5.35 16.23
N ARG A 15 -0.85 5.67 15.43
CA ARG A 15 -2.24 5.43 15.81
C ARG A 15 -2.59 3.93 15.84
N ALA A 16 -2.12 3.17 14.86
CA ALA A 16 -2.31 1.72 14.82
C ALA A 16 -1.68 1.03 16.04
N LYS A 17 -0.47 1.42 16.44
CA LYS A 17 0.19 0.90 17.65
C LYS A 17 -0.63 1.10 18.90
N VAL A 18 -1.31 2.25 19.06
CA VAL A 18 -2.18 2.52 20.21
C VAL A 18 -3.33 1.50 20.27
N TYR A 19 -4.02 1.26 19.16
CA TYR A 19 -5.13 0.32 19.10
C TYR A 19 -4.66 -1.13 19.30
N PHE A 20 -3.57 -1.51 18.65
CA PHE A 20 -3.01 -2.87 18.77
C PHE A 20 -2.55 -3.18 20.20
N LYS A 21 -1.89 -2.24 20.86
CA LYS A 21 -1.50 -2.39 22.26
C LYS A 21 -2.72 -2.49 23.20
N ALA A 22 -3.74 -1.67 22.98
CA ALA A 22 -4.99 -1.75 23.76
C ALA A 22 -5.70 -3.10 23.60
N ALA A 23 -5.69 -3.66 22.39
CA ALA A 23 -6.26 -4.98 22.10
C ALA A 23 -5.29 -6.15 22.37
N LYS A 24 -4.09 -5.91 22.94
CA LYS A 24 -3.06 -6.91 23.23
C LYS A 24 -2.64 -7.75 22.01
N VAL A 25 -2.61 -7.12 20.84
CA VAL A 25 -2.17 -7.74 19.60
C VAL A 25 -0.65 -7.93 19.65
N GLY A 26 -0.16 -9.15 19.37
CA GLY A 26 1.27 -9.45 19.27
C GLY A 26 1.76 -9.72 17.85
N ASN A 27 0.85 -10.15 16.96
CA ASN A 27 1.15 -10.46 15.56
C ASN A 27 0.31 -9.55 14.65
N ILE A 28 0.92 -8.97 13.63
CA ILE A 28 0.23 -8.13 12.66
C ILE A 28 0.48 -8.59 11.23
N LEU A 29 -0.55 -8.46 10.41
CA LEU A 29 -0.48 -8.63 8.97
C LEU A 29 -0.51 -7.26 8.32
N VAL A 30 0.56 -6.87 7.65
CA VAL A 30 0.64 -5.63 6.88
C VAL A 30 0.27 -5.94 5.44
N ALA A 31 -0.85 -5.38 4.98
CA ALA A 31 -1.37 -5.63 3.64
C ALA A 31 -1.12 -4.43 2.71
N LEU A 32 -0.38 -4.65 1.65
CA LEU A 32 -0.22 -3.72 0.54
C LEU A 32 -1.29 -4.07 -0.51
N THR A 33 -2.29 -3.20 -0.66
CA THR A 33 -3.46 -3.48 -1.51
C THR A 33 -3.35 -2.88 -2.91
N GLY A 34 -2.14 -2.62 -3.37
CA GLY A 34 -1.82 -2.11 -4.71
C GLY A 34 -1.88 -0.58 -4.82
N ASP A 35 -1.47 -0.10 -5.99
CA ASP A 35 -1.35 1.33 -6.34
C ASP A 35 -0.42 2.08 -5.37
N LEU A 36 0.75 1.49 -5.10
CA LEU A 36 1.81 2.14 -4.32
C LEU A 36 2.42 3.33 -5.09
N LEU A 37 2.32 3.32 -6.41
CA LEU A 37 2.74 4.39 -7.30
C LEU A 37 1.57 4.84 -8.18
N ASN A 38 1.60 6.12 -8.57
CA ASN A 38 0.71 6.64 -9.60
C ASN A 38 1.06 6.08 -10.98
N SER A 39 0.08 6.13 -11.89
CA SER A 39 0.32 5.87 -13.31
C SER A 39 1.12 7.01 -13.96
N ASP A 40 1.98 6.65 -14.91
CA ASP A 40 2.71 7.57 -15.79
C ASP A 40 2.44 7.27 -17.27
N ARG A 41 1.36 6.56 -17.55
CA ARG A 41 1.02 6.08 -18.89
C ARG A 41 0.27 7.12 -19.71
N ARG A 42 -0.30 8.13 -19.08
CA ARG A 42 -0.97 9.25 -19.73
C ARG A 42 -0.19 10.54 -19.54
N LEU A 43 -0.27 11.45 -20.50
CA LEU A 43 0.50 12.69 -20.48
C LEU A 43 0.15 13.58 -19.27
N ASP A 44 -1.12 13.67 -18.92
CA ASP A 44 -1.60 14.45 -17.77
C ASP A 44 -1.10 13.86 -16.43
N GLU A 45 -1.05 12.53 -16.34
CA GLU A 45 -0.47 11.83 -15.20
C GLU A 45 1.02 12.12 -15.09
N LEU A 46 1.77 11.94 -16.18
CA LEU A 46 3.21 12.19 -16.24
C LEU A 46 3.57 13.64 -15.89
N LEU A 47 2.79 14.62 -16.37
CA LEU A 47 3.02 16.04 -16.07
C LEU A 47 2.69 16.43 -14.63
N SER A 48 1.81 15.69 -13.96
CA SER A 48 1.39 15.91 -12.57
C SER A 48 2.30 15.22 -11.55
N GLU A 49 3.20 14.34 -11.98
CA GLU A 49 4.09 13.61 -11.08
C GLU A 49 5.13 14.49 -10.39
N SER A 50 5.39 14.20 -9.12
CA SER A 50 6.43 14.88 -8.35
C SER A 50 7.84 14.39 -8.70
N THR A 51 7.95 13.19 -9.28
CA THR A 51 9.20 12.57 -9.72
C THR A 51 8.91 11.43 -10.69
N ASN A 52 9.94 10.96 -11.40
CA ASN A 52 9.78 9.80 -12.28
C ASN A 52 9.57 8.49 -11.50
N ARG A 53 9.02 7.49 -12.17
CA ARG A 53 8.63 6.21 -11.57
C ARG A 53 9.78 5.45 -10.91
N SER A 54 10.98 5.47 -11.48
CA SER A 54 12.15 4.81 -10.88
C SER A 54 12.50 5.39 -9.51
N LYS A 55 12.49 6.72 -9.38
CA LYS A 55 12.73 7.41 -8.10
C LYS A 55 11.57 7.19 -7.13
N ALA A 56 10.33 7.24 -7.62
CA ALA A 56 9.15 6.97 -6.80
C ALA A 56 9.17 5.55 -6.23
N THR A 57 9.62 4.56 -7.01
CA THR A 57 9.81 3.18 -6.56
C THR A 57 10.80 3.12 -5.39
N PHE A 58 11.95 3.76 -5.53
CA PHE A 58 12.97 3.79 -4.49
C PHE A 58 12.48 4.49 -3.22
N LEU A 59 11.78 5.62 -3.36
CA LEU A 59 11.19 6.33 -2.21
C LEU A 59 10.09 5.51 -1.52
N ALA A 60 9.29 4.77 -2.27
CA ALA A 60 8.27 3.88 -1.70
C ALA A 60 8.93 2.75 -0.90
N VAL A 61 10.00 2.14 -1.42
CA VAL A 61 10.79 1.13 -0.69
C VAL A 61 11.34 1.71 0.60
N SER A 62 11.99 2.88 0.56
CA SER A 62 12.57 3.53 1.75
C SER A 62 11.51 3.85 2.81
N LEU A 63 10.34 4.37 2.42
CA LEU A 63 9.24 4.65 3.35
C LEU A 63 8.66 3.38 3.97
N LEU A 64 8.46 2.34 3.17
CA LEU A 64 7.91 1.07 3.65
C LEU A 64 8.93 0.33 4.53
N GLU A 65 10.22 0.37 4.20
CA GLU A 65 11.29 -0.19 5.03
C GLU A 65 11.26 0.44 6.43
N GLN A 66 11.26 1.77 6.53
CA GLN A 66 11.20 2.48 7.81
C GLN A 66 9.91 2.16 8.58
N THR A 67 8.79 2.03 7.86
CA THR A 67 7.50 1.63 8.44
C THR A 67 7.55 0.24 9.04
N ILE A 68 8.11 -0.73 8.32
CA ILE A 68 8.24 -2.11 8.76
C ILE A 68 9.17 -2.18 9.97
N ILE A 69 10.32 -1.50 9.93
CA ILE A 69 11.26 -1.43 11.06
C ILE A 69 10.57 -0.84 12.30
N ASP A 70 9.78 0.23 12.13
CA ASP A 70 9.08 0.85 13.25
C ASP A 70 8.03 -0.09 13.87
N LEU A 71 7.26 -0.78 13.06
CA LEU A 71 6.28 -1.78 13.52
C LEU A 71 6.95 -3.00 14.17
N ALA A 72 8.08 -3.46 13.64
CA ALA A 72 8.82 -4.62 14.13
C ALA A 72 9.40 -4.44 15.54
N LYS A 73 9.49 -3.20 16.04
CA LYS A 73 9.88 -2.92 17.43
C LYS A 73 8.87 -3.45 18.44
N ASP A 74 7.60 -3.54 18.05
CA ASP A 74 6.49 -3.85 18.96
C ASP A 74 5.77 -5.16 18.59
N PHE A 75 5.83 -5.60 17.31
CA PHE A 75 5.00 -6.69 16.79
C PHE A 75 5.80 -7.67 15.94
N LYS A 76 5.33 -8.93 15.88
CA LYS A 76 5.73 -9.87 14.82
C LYS A 76 4.98 -9.53 13.54
N ILE A 77 5.70 -9.47 12.42
CA ILE A 77 5.15 -8.98 11.17
C ILE A 77 5.06 -10.10 10.13
N THR A 78 3.90 -10.17 9.50
CA THR A 78 3.70 -10.86 8.23
C THR A 78 3.27 -9.83 7.19
N MET A 79 3.83 -9.92 5.98
CA MET A 79 3.52 -9.04 4.86
C MET A 79 2.70 -9.79 3.82
N VAL A 80 1.68 -9.14 3.26
CA VAL A 80 0.95 -9.62 2.08
C VAL A 80 0.84 -8.49 1.05
N ASN A 81 0.89 -8.83 -0.24
CA ASN A 81 0.77 -7.86 -1.32
C ASN A 81 -0.15 -8.35 -2.42
N VAL A 82 -0.91 -7.43 -2.97
CA VAL A 82 -1.61 -7.57 -4.26
C VAL A 82 -1.31 -6.36 -5.13
N THR A 83 -1.24 -6.56 -6.44
CA THR A 83 -0.88 -5.52 -7.38
C THR A 83 -2.09 -4.69 -7.82
N GLY A 84 -1.89 -3.39 -7.96
CA GLY A 84 -2.88 -2.44 -8.44
C GLY A 84 -2.78 -2.14 -9.93
N ASN A 85 -3.69 -1.33 -10.42
CA ASN A 85 -3.74 -0.98 -11.85
C ASN A 85 -2.87 0.23 -12.20
N GLU A 86 -2.61 1.14 -11.26
CA GLU A 86 -1.79 2.32 -11.55
C GLU A 86 -0.29 1.99 -11.56
N SER A 87 0.13 1.03 -10.76
CA SER A 87 1.54 0.60 -10.67
C SER A 87 1.99 -0.34 -11.79
N ARG A 88 1.12 -0.78 -12.69
CA ARG A 88 1.49 -1.67 -13.81
C ARG A 88 2.32 -0.94 -14.86
N ILE A 89 3.18 -1.68 -15.55
CA ILE A 89 4.03 -1.15 -16.62
C ILE A 89 3.25 -1.09 -17.93
N GLN A 90 2.52 -2.15 -18.27
CA GLN A 90 1.73 -2.21 -19.50
C GLN A 90 0.38 -1.52 -19.35
N GLU A 91 -0.07 -0.84 -20.41
CA GLU A 91 -1.37 -0.17 -20.45
C GLU A 91 -2.53 -1.19 -20.42
N HIS A 92 -2.41 -2.27 -21.19
CA HIS A 92 -3.42 -3.32 -21.23
C HIS A 92 -3.23 -4.33 -20.11
N ILE A 93 -4.32 -4.63 -19.40
CA ILE A 93 -4.34 -5.69 -18.39
C ILE A 93 -4.47 -7.03 -19.10
N GLY A 94 -3.40 -7.81 -19.06
CA GLY A 94 -3.48 -9.24 -19.31
C GLY A 94 -3.83 -9.98 -18.01
N TRP A 95 -4.52 -11.09 -18.16
CA TRP A 95 -4.86 -11.98 -17.04
C TRP A 95 -3.84 -13.10 -16.82
N SER A 96 -2.70 -13.04 -17.53
CA SER A 96 -1.59 -13.96 -17.30
C SER A 96 -0.78 -13.53 -16.08
N GLU A 97 -0.21 -14.48 -15.37
CA GLU A 97 0.68 -14.23 -14.24
C GLU A 97 1.89 -13.38 -14.64
N ILE A 98 2.39 -13.54 -15.86
CA ILE A 98 3.50 -12.74 -16.42
C ILE A 98 3.15 -11.26 -16.39
N LEU A 99 1.96 -10.88 -16.86
CA LEU A 99 1.54 -9.49 -16.89
C LEU A 99 1.17 -8.95 -15.50
N ALA A 100 0.68 -9.80 -14.62
CA ALA A 100 0.39 -9.42 -13.23
C ALA A 100 1.67 -9.07 -12.43
N THR A 101 2.80 -9.68 -12.78
CA THR A 101 4.10 -9.41 -12.17
C THR A 101 4.87 -8.26 -12.85
N ASP A 102 4.45 -7.82 -14.05
CA ASP A 102 4.97 -6.62 -14.72
C ASP A 102 4.39 -5.35 -14.09
N ASN A 103 4.71 -5.15 -12.81
CA ASN A 103 4.06 -4.20 -11.93
C ASN A 103 5.02 -3.72 -10.84
N TYR A 104 5.08 -2.41 -10.61
CA TYR A 104 5.96 -1.83 -9.60
C TYR A 104 5.58 -2.22 -8.15
N ASP A 105 4.31 -2.50 -7.85
CA ASP A 105 3.92 -3.02 -6.53
C ASP A 105 4.58 -4.38 -6.27
N TYR A 106 4.62 -5.24 -7.29
CA TYR A 106 5.33 -6.52 -7.23
C TYR A 106 6.83 -6.31 -7.02
N THR A 107 7.42 -5.37 -7.73
CA THR A 107 8.85 -5.03 -7.62
C THR A 107 9.18 -4.50 -6.22
N ILE A 108 8.40 -3.54 -5.70
CA ILE A 108 8.58 -2.97 -4.36
C ILE A 108 8.49 -4.07 -3.29
N TYR A 109 7.48 -4.94 -3.37
CA TYR A 109 7.30 -6.03 -2.42
C TYR A 109 8.50 -7.00 -2.40
N ASN A 110 9.01 -7.37 -3.56
CA ASN A 110 10.15 -8.27 -3.67
C ASN A 110 11.46 -7.62 -3.23
N ILE A 111 11.66 -6.32 -3.44
CA ILE A 111 12.80 -5.58 -2.88
C ILE A 111 12.73 -5.59 -1.35
N LEU A 112 11.57 -5.29 -0.76
CA LEU A 112 11.39 -5.36 0.69
C LEU A 112 11.66 -6.77 1.23
N LYS A 113 11.12 -7.81 0.58
CA LYS A 113 11.41 -9.21 0.91
C LYS A 113 12.91 -9.51 0.88
N PHE A 114 13.62 -9.00 -0.12
CA PHE A 114 15.06 -9.16 -0.22
C PHE A 114 15.81 -8.42 0.89
N ILE A 115 15.41 -7.19 1.23
CA ILE A 115 15.98 -6.40 2.34
C ILE A 115 15.83 -7.17 3.66
N PHE A 116 14.64 -7.68 3.94
CA PHE A 116 14.30 -8.32 5.20
C PHE A 116 14.56 -9.85 5.25
N ARG A 117 15.19 -10.45 4.22
CA ARG A 117 15.39 -11.92 4.11
C ARG A 117 16.14 -12.58 5.26
N LYS A 118 16.88 -11.81 6.06
CA LYS A 118 17.62 -12.29 7.24
C LYS A 118 16.96 -11.87 8.57
N THR A 119 15.72 -11.45 8.53
CA THR A 119 14.93 -11.03 9.70
C THR A 119 13.77 -11.99 9.93
N PRO A 120 13.13 -11.98 11.09
CA PRO A 120 11.97 -12.82 11.37
C PRO A 120 10.66 -12.29 10.74
N ILE A 121 10.74 -11.35 9.79
CA ILE A 121 9.57 -10.84 9.07
C ILE A 121 9.19 -11.83 7.98
N ASN A 122 7.93 -12.28 8.00
CA ASN A 122 7.41 -13.22 7.02
C ASN A 122 6.81 -12.47 5.82
N PHE A 123 7.11 -12.92 4.60
CA PHE A 123 6.55 -12.41 3.36
C PHE A 123 5.75 -13.51 2.68
N ILE A 124 4.44 -13.33 2.58
CA ILE A 124 3.55 -14.29 1.91
C ILE A 124 3.80 -14.23 0.41
N GLU A 125 4.10 -15.38 -0.17
CA GLU A 125 4.18 -15.56 -1.63
C GLU A 125 2.87 -16.17 -2.12
N GLY A 126 2.35 -15.64 -3.21
CA GLY A 126 1.11 -16.13 -3.78
C GLY A 126 0.70 -15.39 -5.04
N ASN A 127 -0.59 -15.45 -5.35
CA ASN A 127 -1.12 -14.83 -6.55
C ASN A 127 -1.07 -13.29 -6.40
N PRO A 128 -0.41 -12.55 -7.31
CA PRO A 128 -0.28 -11.10 -7.21
C PRO A 128 -1.60 -10.35 -7.43
N ILE A 129 -2.64 -11.00 -7.97
CA ILE A 129 -3.93 -10.36 -8.25
C ILE A 129 -4.89 -10.48 -7.07
N GLU A 130 -4.93 -11.66 -6.45
CA GLU A 130 -5.82 -11.95 -5.31
C GLU A 130 -5.13 -12.94 -4.36
N GLN A 131 -5.15 -12.67 -3.07
CA GLN A 131 -4.47 -13.47 -2.05
C GLN A 131 -5.41 -13.73 -0.88
N THR A 132 -5.62 -15.01 -0.54
CA THR A 132 -6.37 -15.40 0.66
C THR A 132 -5.38 -15.78 1.78
N VAL A 133 -5.59 -15.22 2.96
CA VAL A 133 -4.79 -15.49 4.15
C VAL A 133 -5.73 -15.81 5.30
N GLU A 134 -5.43 -16.86 6.05
CA GLU A 134 -6.14 -17.16 7.28
C GLU A 134 -5.59 -16.28 8.43
N VAL A 135 -6.48 -15.56 9.09
CA VAL A 135 -6.18 -14.69 10.24
C VAL A 135 -7.12 -15.08 11.39
N ASN A 136 -6.61 -15.69 12.44
CA ASN A 136 -7.43 -16.14 13.59
C ASN A 136 -8.68 -16.90 13.18
N ASN A 137 -8.52 -17.98 12.39
CA ASN A 137 -9.59 -18.84 11.87
C ASN A 137 -10.59 -18.12 10.92
N GLN A 138 -10.27 -16.94 10.44
CA GLN A 138 -11.05 -16.21 9.44
C GLN A 138 -10.26 -16.10 8.12
N ASN A 139 -10.85 -16.52 7.01
CA ASN A 139 -10.24 -16.41 5.69
C ASN A 139 -10.45 -15.00 5.13
N VAL A 140 -9.38 -14.22 5.10
CA VAL A 140 -9.36 -12.85 4.59
C VAL A 140 -8.82 -12.84 3.16
N LEU A 141 -9.62 -12.35 2.24
CA LEU A 141 -9.23 -12.18 0.85
C LEU A 141 -8.75 -10.76 0.61
N PHE A 142 -7.54 -10.63 0.12
CA PHE A 142 -6.94 -9.38 -0.34
C PHE A 142 -7.00 -9.31 -1.87
N LEU A 143 -7.44 -8.18 -2.40
CA LEU A 143 -7.41 -7.86 -3.83
C LEU A 143 -7.33 -6.34 -4.00
N HIS A 144 -6.85 -5.87 -5.16
CA HIS A 144 -6.78 -4.42 -5.37
C HIS A 144 -8.17 -3.78 -5.45
N GLY A 145 -9.08 -4.32 -6.24
CA GLY A 145 -10.47 -3.83 -6.32
C GLY A 145 -10.88 -3.29 -7.68
N ASN A 146 -9.97 -3.15 -8.65
CA ASN A 146 -10.30 -2.79 -10.04
C ASN A 146 -11.19 -3.83 -10.73
N GLN A 147 -11.22 -5.05 -10.22
CA GLN A 147 -12.10 -6.13 -10.65
C GLN A 147 -13.55 -5.96 -10.17
N LEU A 148 -13.79 -5.11 -9.16
CA LEU A 148 -15.09 -4.92 -8.52
C LEU A 148 -15.93 -3.90 -9.30
N LYS A 149 -16.50 -4.32 -10.44
CA LYS A 149 -17.27 -3.45 -11.37
C LYS A 149 -18.73 -3.19 -10.95
N ALA A 150 -19.26 -3.96 -9.98
CA ALA A 150 -20.63 -3.81 -9.49
C ALA A 150 -20.69 -2.97 -8.20
N LYS A 151 -21.91 -2.76 -7.70
CA LYS A 151 -22.09 -2.29 -6.31
C LYS A 151 -21.33 -3.23 -5.38
N MET A 152 -20.67 -2.69 -4.37
CA MET A 152 -19.71 -3.44 -3.55
C MET A 152 -20.33 -4.70 -2.95
N GLU A 153 -21.55 -4.61 -2.43
CA GLU A 153 -22.26 -5.73 -1.82
C GLU A 153 -22.50 -6.89 -2.83
N GLN A 154 -22.89 -6.55 -4.05
CA GLN A 154 -23.09 -7.56 -5.12
C GLN A 154 -21.76 -8.17 -5.57
N ALA A 155 -20.70 -7.36 -5.65
CA ALA A 155 -19.36 -7.86 -5.99
C ALA A 155 -18.83 -8.82 -4.93
N VAL A 156 -19.02 -8.49 -3.65
CA VAL A 156 -18.66 -9.34 -2.50
C VAL A 156 -19.38 -10.69 -2.58
N GLN A 157 -20.70 -10.71 -2.85
CA GLN A 157 -21.46 -11.95 -2.97
C GLN A 157 -20.98 -12.81 -4.14
N LYS A 158 -20.69 -12.21 -5.30
CA LYS A 158 -20.14 -12.94 -6.45
C LYS A 158 -18.77 -13.57 -6.12
N ILE A 159 -17.89 -12.83 -5.45
CA ILE A 159 -16.59 -13.33 -5.06
C ILE A 159 -16.74 -14.50 -4.08
N LYS A 160 -17.55 -14.34 -3.03
CA LYS A 160 -17.81 -15.42 -2.07
C LYS A 160 -18.33 -16.67 -2.77
N GLY A 161 -19.30 -16.52 -3.69
CA GLY A 161 -19.81 -17.64 -4.49
C GLY A 161 -18.72 -18.34 -5.33
N LYS A 162 -17.83 -17.54 -5.97
CA LYS A 162 -16.67 -18.07 -6.72
C LYS A 162 -15.73 -18.90 -5.83
N TYR A 163 -15.46 -18.42 -4.63
CA TYR A 163 -14.57 -19.11 -3.70
C TYR A 163 -15.21 -20.36 -3.08
N ILE A 164 -16.50 -20.33 -2.75
CA ILE A 164 -17.25 -21.52 -2.31
C ILE A 164 -17.19 -22.62 -3.36
N ALA A 165 -17.35 -22.28 -4.65
CA ALA A 165 -17.20 -23.24 -5.75
C ALA A 165 -15.78 -23.85 -5.83
N ARG A 166 -14.78 -23.17 -5.28
CA ARG A 166 -13.39 -23.63 -5.15
C ARG A 166 -13.11 -24.33 -3.81
N LYS A 167 -14.14 -24.65 -3.05
CA LYS A 167 -14.04 -25.27 -1.71
C LYS A 167 -13.28 -24.43 -0.69
N THR A 168 -13.28 -23.12 -0.84
CA THR A 168 -12.67 -22.17 0.08
C THR A 168 -13.73 -21.17 0.55
N SER A 169 -13.91 -21.01 1.85
CA SER A 169 -14.73 -19.92 2.40
C SER A 169 -13.94 -18.61 2.37
N VAL A 170 -14.64 -17.49 2.22
CA VAL A 170 -14.08 -16.15 2.41
C VAL A 170 -14.96 -15.42 3.41
N ASP A 171 -14.41 -15.09 4.56
CA ASP A 171 -15.13 -14.44 5.66
C ASP A 171 -15.12 -12.92 5.51
N PHE A 172 -13.98 -12.37 5.08
CA PHE A 172 -13.80 -10.94 4.92
C PHE A 172 -12.97 -10.59 3.67
N ILE A 173 -13.31 -9.49 3.02
CA ILE A 173 -12.61 -9.00 1.83
C ILE A 173 -11.98 -7.64 2.14
N ILE A 174 -10.70 -7.48 1.87
CA ILE A 174 -9.99 -6.20 1.97
C ILE A 174 -9.52 -5.76 0.59
N SER A 175 -9.83 -4.52 0.23
CA SER A 175 -9.47 -3.95 -1.08
C SER A 175 -8.99 -2.51 -0.99
N GLY A 176 -8.42 -2.00 -2.07
CA GLY A 176 -8.05 -0.61 -2.32
C GLY A 176 -8.83 0.02 -3.48
N HIS A 177 -8.13 0.59 -4.45
CA HIS A 177 -8.56 1.12 -5.74
C HIS A 177 -9.41 2.38 -5.69
N LYS A 178 -10.52 2.38 -5.02
CA LYS A 178 -11.40 3.57 -4.94
C LYS A 178 -10.99 4.42 -3.74
N HIS A 179 -10.33 5.48 -3.92
CA HIS A 179 -9.65 6.34 -2.94
C HIS A 179 -10.47 6.79 -1.71
N SER A 180 -11.63 6.20 -1.47
CA SER A 180 -12.51 6.46 -0.31
C SER A 180 -12.66 5.22 0.56
N ALA A 181 -12.43 5.35 1.88
CA ALA A 181 -12.58 4.25 2.82
C ALA A 181 -14.04 3.83 2.98
N ARG A 182 -14.26 2.52 3.09
CA ARG A 182 -15.55 1.93 3.45
C ARG A 182 -15.33 0.70 4.32
N ILE A 183 -16.12 0.55 5.37
CA ILE A 183 -16.12 -0.60 6.25
C ILE A 183 -17.54 -1.13 6.29
N GLY A 184 -17.72 -2.40 5.96
CA GLY A 184 -18.97 -3.14 6.05
C GLY A 184 -18.76 -4.44 6.81
N ASP A 185 -19.81 -5.23 6.98
CA ASP A 185 -19.79 -6.45 7.79
C ASP A 185 -18.88 -7.53 7.21
N THR A 186 -18.77 -7.63 5.89
CA THR A 186 -18.02 -8.68 5.21
C THR A 186 -16.91 -8.18 4.29
N TYR A 187 -16.69 -6.88 4.27
CA TYR A 187 -15.63 -6.27 3.46
C TYR A 187 -15.16 -4.94 4.02
N ALA A 188 -13.96 -4.57 3.66
CA ALA A 188 -13.44 -3.23 3.86
C ALA A 188 -12.67 -2.75 2.62
N ARG A 189 -12.66 -1.45 2.43
CA ARG A 189 -11.87 -0.78 1.41
C ARG A 189 -11.03 0.31 2.05
N GLY A 190 -9.71 0.30 1.80
CA GLY A 190 -8.80 1.35 2.19
C GLY A 190 -9.05 2.64 1.39
N SER A 191 -8.64 3.77 1.94
CA SER A 191 -8.57 5.05 1.23
C SER A 191 -7.16 5.28 0.70
N SER A 192 -7.01 6.31 -0.13
CA SER A 192 -5.69 6.79 -0.53
C SER A 192 -4.93 7.39 0.65
N LEU A 193 -3.64 7.11 0.73
CA LEU A 193 -2.73 7.76 1.70
C LEU A 193 -2.57 9.25 1.39
N VAL A 194 -2.65 9.63 0.13
CA VAL A 194 -2.50 11.03 -0.31
C VAL A 194 -3.82 11.81 -0.28
N GLY A 195 -4.96 11.15 -0.11
CA GLY A 195 -6.29 11.77 -0.13
C GLY A 195 -6.76 12.07 -1.56
N ALA A 196 -7.58 13.11 -1.73
CA ALA A 196 -7.99 13.59 -3.04
C ALA A 196 -6.77 14.10 -3.82
N ASN A 197 -6.72 13.79 -5.11
CA ASN A 197 -5.78 14.33 -6.07
C ASN A 197 -6.54 15.04 -7.20
N GLY A 198 -5.84 15.71 -8.10
CA GLY A 198 -6.48 16.46 -9.20
C GLY A 198 -7.43 15.61 -10.04
N TYR A 199 -7.12 14.33 -10.26
CA TYR A 199 -8.00 13.42 -11.00
C TYR A 199 -9.26 13.06 -10.19
N SER A 200 -9.13 12.72 -8.92
CA SER A 200 -10.29 12.37 -8.08
C SER A 200 -11.20 13.56 -7.83
N ASP A 201 -10.63 14.76 -7.68
CA ASP A 201 -11.37 16.01 -7.46
C ASP A 201 -12.03 16.51 -8.74
N SER A 202 -11.26 16.71 -9.81
CA SER A 202 -11.73 17.34 -11.03
C SER A 202 -12.52 16.39 -11.96
N ALA A 203 -12.06 15.13 -12.12
CA ALA A 203 -12.68 14.20 -13.05
C ALA A 203 -13.77 13.35 -12.41
N LEU A 204 -13.64 12.96 -11.14
CA LEU A 204 -14.56 12.06 -10.46
C LEU A 204 -15.46 12.77 -9.44
N GLN A 205 -15.21 14.06 -9.14
CA GLN A 205 -15.92 14.85 -8.11
C GLN A 205 -16.03 14.10 -6.76
N LEU A 206 -14.99 13.38 -6.40
CA LEU A 206 -14.93 12.55 -5.20
C LEU A 206 -14.08 13.26 -4.13
N GLU A 207 -14.73 13.81 -3.12
CA GLU A 207 -14.04 14.19 -1.89
C GLU A 207 -13.60 12.91 -1.16
N SER A 208 -12.31 12.61 -1.19
CA SER A 208 -11.73 11.55 -0.39
C SER A 208 -10.74 12.12 0.62
N ARG A 209 -10.96 11.82 1.91
CA ARG A 209 -10.01 12.16 2.96
C ARG A 209 -8.91 11.10 3.02
N ALA A 210 -7.67 11.54 3.17
CA ALA A 210 -6.57 10.62 3.42
C ALA A 210 -6.84 9.80 4.67
N SER A 211 -6.87 8.48 4.55
CA SER A 211 -7.09 7.57 5.67
C SER A 211 -6.59 6.17 5.35
N GLN A 212 -6.35 5.37 6.38
CA GLN A 212 -6.07 3.94 6.27
C GLN A 212 -6.90 3.19 7.31
N ASN A 213 -7.12 1.90 7.08
CA ASN A 213 -7.89 1.06 7.98
C ASN A 213 -6.98 0.11 8.74
N ILE A 214 -7.40 -0.22 9.97
CA ILE A 214 -6.91 -1.38 10.71
C ILE A 214 -8.08 -2.30 11.00
N HIS A 215 -7.80 -3.60 11.07
CA HIS A 215 -8.77 -4.65 11.40
C HIS A 215 -8.15 -5.55 12.46
N ILE A 216 -8.88 -5.81 13.54
CA ILE A 216 -8.47 -6.71 14.62
C ILE A 216 -9.38 -7.92 14.54
N PHE A 217 -8.79 -9.08 14.31
CA PHE A 217 -9.49 -10.36 14.22
C PHE A 217 -9.30 -11.12 15.53
N TYR A 218 -10.38 -11.46 16.20
CA TYR A 218 -10.36 -12.20 17.45
C TYR A 218 -10.55 -13.69 17.21
N GLY A 219 -10.01 -14.53 18.11
CA GLY A 219 -10.07 -15.99 17.98
C GLY A 219 -11.49 -16.57 18.12
N ASP A 220 -12.43 -15.81 18.67
CA ASP A 220 -13.85 -16.15 18.80
C ASP A 220 -14.68 -15.83 17.54
N GLY A 221 -14.05 -15.34 16.48
CA GLY A 221 -14.69 -14.95 15.23
C GLY A 221 -15.15 -13.50 15.19
N ASN A 222 -15.06 -12.75 16.29
CA ASN A 222 -15.34 -11.33 16.32
C ASN A 222 -14.27 -10.53 15.58
N ARG A 223 -14.60 -9.30 15.18
CA ARG A 223 -13.72 -8.40 14.45
C ARG A 223 -14.03 -6.94 14.71
N ASP A 224 -13.01 -6.16 14.99
CA ASP A 224 -13.09 -4.71 15.02
C ASP A 224 -12.45 -4.11 13.79
N SER A 225 -13.04 -3.06 13.25
CA SER A 225 -12.53 -2.34 12.09
C SER A 225 -12.54 -0.84 12.35
N ILE A 226 -11.40 -0.20 12.19
CA ILE A 226 -11.20 1.21 12.53
C ILE A 226 -10.61 1.94 11.32
N LYS A 227 -11.26 3.03 10.91
CA LYS A 227 -10.72 3.99 9.95
C LYS A 227 -9.89 5.04 10.70
N ILE A 228 -8.64 5.18 10.34
CA ILE A 228 -7.73 6.20 10.87
C ILE A 228 -7.63 7.36 9.88
N ASP A 229 -8.15 8.53 10.26
CA ASP A 229 -8.04 9.77 9.46
C ASP A 229 -6.62 10.33 9.52
N LEU A 230 -6.06 10.58 8.33
CA LEU A 230 -4.69 11.03 8.13
C LEU A 230 -4.60 12.44 7.51
N GLN A 231 -5.74 13.13 7.34
CA GLN A 231 -5.77 14.39 6.62
C GLN A 231 -4.91 15.46 7.28
N ASN A 232 -4.99 15.62 8.58
CA ASN A 232 -4.16 16.56 9.33
C ASN A 232 -2.86 15.90 9.80
N THR A 233 -1.72 16.48 9.44
CA THR A 233 -0.38 16.02 9.83
C THR A 233 0.41 17.07 10.61
N ASN A 234 -0.27 18.09 11.14
CA ASN A 234 0.38 19.13 11.95
C ASN A 234 1.04 18.50 13.18
N GLY A 235 2.28 18.91 13.47
CA GLY A 235 3.07 18.40 14.59
C GLY A 235 3.63 16.97 14.37
N ILE A 236 3.33 16.30 13.26
CA ILE A 236 3.87 14.97 12.97
C ILE A 236 5.24 15.10 12.29
N LYS A 237 6.26 14.52 12.91
CA LYS A 237 7.55 14.28 12.26
C LYS A 237 7.42 12.98 11.46
N GLY A 238 7.52 13.07 10.14
CA GLY A 238 7.48 11.92 9.23
C GLY A 238 8.74 11.05 9.33
N TYR A 239 8.74 9.94 8.59
CA TYR A 239 9.94 9.16 8.35
C TYR A 239 10.97 10.00 7.57
N ASP A 240 12.26 9.71 7.77
CA ASP A 240 13.32 10.48 7.12
C ASP A 240 13.50 10.03 5.65
N ILE A 241 13.12 10.93 4.77
CA ILE A 241 13.28 10.78 3.31
C ILE A 241 14.03 11.97 2.70
N ASN A 242 14.51 12.91 3.52
CA ASN A 242 15.10 14.14 3.01
C ASN A 242 16.38 13.86 2.22
N LYS A 243 17.21 12.94 2.69
CA LYS A 243 18.44 12.55 2.03
C LYS A 243 18.17 12.00 0.62
N GLU A 244 17.18 11.14 0.48
CA GLU A 244 16.76 10.57 -0.80
C GLU A 244 16.13 11.64 -1.71
N LEU A 245 15.29 12.50 -1.14
CA LEU A 245 14.67 13.61 -1.89
C LEU A 245 15.72 14.60 -2.40
N GLU A 246 16.69 14.97 -1.60
CA GLU A 246 17.78 15.91 -1.98
C GLU A 246 18.67 15.29 -3.04
N ALA A 247 19.05 14.03 -2.90
CA ALA A 247 19.88 13.30 -3.86
C ALA A 247 19.23 13.24 -5.27
N TYR A 248 17.90 13.26 -5.33
CA TYR A 248 17.14 13.10 -6.58
C TYR A 248 16.29 14.32 -6.98
N ASN A 249 16.46 15.46 -6.34
CA ASN A 249 15.69 16.65 -6.68
C ASN A 249 16.06 17.16 -8.07
N ALA A 250 15.18 16.95 -9.05
CA ALA A 250 15.38 17.38 -10.43
C ALA A 250 15.57 18.90 -10.56
N LYS A 251 14.93 19.72 -9.70
CA LYS A 251 15.09 21.17 -9.70
C LYS A 251 16.49 21.61 -9.22
N SER A 252 17.06 20.89 -8.25
CA SER A 252 18.43 21.13 -7.81
C SER A 252 19.44 20.58 -8.80
N ALA A 253 19.16 19.44 -9.45
CA ALA A 253 20.00 18.89 -10.52
C ALA A 253 20.07 19.81 -11.73
N ASN A 254 18.99 20.50 -12.10
CA ASN A 254 18.97 21.49 -13.17
C ASN A 254 19.72 22.79 -12.81
N LYS A 255 19.88 23.10 -11.53
CA LYS A 255 20.67 24.23 -11.03
C LYS A 255 22.13 23.85 -10.74
N ALA A 256 22.41 22.58 -10.55
CA ALA A 256 23.79 22.13 -10.36
C ALA A 256 24.54 22.32 -11.68
N LYS A 257 25.46 23.29 -11.71
CA LYS A 257 26.55 23.27 -12.70
C LYS A 257 27.06 21.83 -12.73
N LYS A 258 27.24 21.25 -13.93
CA LYS A 258 27.82 19.92 -14.12
C LYS A 258 29.10 19.82 -13.28
N LYS A 259 29.02 19.34 -12.07
CA LYS A 259 30.17 19.01 -11.25
C LYS A 259 30.54 17.57 -11.56
N THR A 260 31.68 17.39 -12.16
CA THR A 260 32.28 16.07 -12.24
C THR A 260 32.68 15.67 -10.82
N THR A 261 32.04 14.64 -10.28
CA THR A 261 32.44 14.06 -8.98
C THR A 261 33.46 12.97 -9.27
N VAL A 262 34.67 13.17 -8.80
CA VAL A 262 35.71 12.14 -8.84
C VAL A 262 35.69 11.40 -7.51
N VAL A 263 35.33 10.13 -7.51
CA VAL A 263 35.42 9.26 -6.33
C VAL A 263 36.75 8.54 -6.38
N LYS A 264 37.62 8.80 -5.43
CA LYS A 264 38.88 8.06 -5.28
C LYS A 264 38.61 6.85 -4.38
N VAL A 265 38.66 5.66 -4.95
CA VAL A 265 38.64 4.42 -4.20
C VAL A 265 40.09 4.00 -3.93
N VAL A 266 40.46 3.87 -2.65
CA VAL A 266 41.74 3.25 -2.24
C VAL A 266 41.39 1.84 -1.84
N ILE A 267 41.96 0.85 -2.54
CA ILE A 267 41.80 -0.58 -2.29
C ILE A 267 42.98 -1.04 -1.43
#